data_5bb2524ac9bbb60c180a2582cb9cedb1
#
_entry.id   5bb2524ac9bbb60c180a2582cb9cedb1
#
_cell.length_a   1.000
_cell.length_b   1.000
_cell.length_c   1.000
_cell.angle_alpha   90.00
_cell.angle_beta   90.00
_cell.angle_gamma   90.00
#
_symmetry.space_group_name_H-M   'P 1'
#
loop_
_entity.id
_entity.type
_entity.pdbx_description
1 polymer ?
#
loop_
_entity_poly.entity_id
_entity_poly.type
_entity_poly.pdbx_seq_one_letter_code
_entity_poly.pdbx_strand_id
1 'polypeptide(L)'
;MIDSAQNNDSDCTDKANPKVVLNTRHLGSSEVRSQWMDTLDSTYCELDVDWPDVSDSFGAELSVRPFVDLTVSVIRADPHAVIRTPDMISSDPNDDYLLCLITSGTAVIGQHSRSATLESGAFGILDSSMPFIVEARTEFEQIVVRAPRAVFAPHLPLEAVAEITGQSFSGRSGISRYVSHLFVDMATDDSLLSPNSSASVAACAMDLLVSAISERTTPFNTTKRVHSEDLRVVQQAMERHMTDPDRSISDLAAELGMSVRYIHKLFSATGTTPRTWLYQLRLERARKLLLSTDATIADISARVGFRDVSHFSRAFRRRFGMSPLHFRVRQLGTSSISDNG
;
A
#
# COMPACT_ATOMS: atom_id res chain seq x y z
N MET A 1 18.61 22.17 49.62
CA MET A 1 18.75 22.50 48.19
C MET A 1 18.74 21.19 47.45
N ILE A 2 17.59 20.81 46.95
CA ILE A 2 17.40 19.62 46.13
C ILE A 2 16.69 20.15 44.89
N ASP A 3 17.39 20.09 43.78
CA ASP A 3 16.93 20.62 42.52
C ASP A 3 16.17 19.53 41.75
N SER A 4 14.98 19.88 41.36
CA SER A 4 14.01 18.98 40.72
C SER A 4 14.29 18.93 39.23
N ALA A 5 14.77 17.82 38.74
CA ALA A 5 14.76 17.53 37.29
C ALA A 5 13.32 17.10 36.89
N GLN A 6 12.60 17.99 36.24
CA GLN A 6 11.36 17.68 35.53
C GLN A 6 11.72 16.98 34.22
N ASN A 7 11.31 15.75 34.16
CA ASN A 7 11.43 14.89 32.97
C ASN A 7 10.32 15.29 31.99
N ASN A 8 10.71 15.63 30.77
CA ASN A 8 9.84 16.00 29.66
C ASN A 8 9.44 14.73 28.93
N ASP A 9 8.44 14.02 29.43
CA ASP A 9 7.97 12.73 28.88
C ASP A 9 6.57 12.86 28.23
N SER A 10 6.32 13.96 27.53
CA SER A 10 4.99 14.28 26.99
C SER A 10 4.84 14.17 25.47
N ASP A 11 5.80 13.59 24.73
CA ASP A 11 5.75 13.61 23.24
C ASP A 11 5.58 12.22 22.57
N CYS A 12 5.26 11.18 23.33
CA CYS A 12 5.14 9.82 22.79
C CYS A 12 3.72 9.22 22.81
N THR A 13 2.73 9.90 23.38
CA THR A 13 1.37 9.35 23.61
C THR A 13 0.31 9.81 22.60
N ASP A 14 0.63 10.76 21.71
CA ASP A 14 -0.39 11.40 20.83
C ASP A 14 -0.59 10.70 19.48
N LYS A 15 0.10 9.58 19.20
CA LYS A 15 0.07 8.90 17.90
C LYS A 15 -0.89 7.73 17.78
N ALA A 16 -1.59 7.33 18.83
CA ALA A 16 -2.41 6.11 18.84
C ALA A 16 -3.93 6.33 18.81
N ASN A 17 -4.43 7.51 19.10
CA ASN A 17 -5.87 7.81 19.08
C ASN A 17 -6.33 8.20 17.67
N PRO A 18 -7.56 7.80 17.25
CA PRO A 18 -8.12 8.25 15.99
C PRO A 18 -8.22 9.78 16.00
N LYS A 19 -7.56 10.40 15.02
CA LYS A 19 -7.66 11.84 14.86
C LYS A 19 -8.86 12.14 13.97
N VAL A 20 -9.86 12.85 14.49
CA VAL A 20 -10.89 13.45 13.64
C VAL A 20 -10.21 14.46 12.74
N VAL A 21 -10.20 14.17 11.45
CA VAL A 21 -9.57 15.03 10.43
C VAL A 21 -10.55 16.08 9.96
N LEU A 22 -11.83 15.69 9.81
CA LEU A 22 -12.91 16.59 9.42
C LEU A 22 -14.21 16.19 10.10
N ASN A 23 -14.95 17.19 10.58
CA ASN A 23 -16.35 17.07 10.95
C ASN A 23 -17.10 18.30 10.42
N THR A 24 -17.96 18.11 9.45
CA THR A 24 -18.62 19.20 8.73
C THR A 24 -19.74 19.89 9.51
N ARG A 25 -20.17 19.34 10.65
CA ARG A 25 -21.24 19.92 11.49
C ARG A 25 -20.96 21.34 11.97
N HIS A 26 -19.70 21.78 11.94
CA HIS A 26 -19.25 23.09 12.39
C HIS A 26 -18.89 24.03 11.23
N LEU A 27 -19.11 23.62 9.98
CA LEU A 27 -18.74 24.38 8.79
C LEU A 27 -19.93 25.10 8.17
N GLY A 28 -19.67 26.22 7.52
CA GLY A 28 -20.67 26.90 6.69
C GLY A 28 -20.97 26.12 5.41
N SER A 29 -22.23 26.12 4.96
CA SER A 29 -22.70 25.31 3.84
C SER A 29 -21.92 25.51 2.52
N SER A 30 -21.33 26.66 2.28
CA SER A 30 -20.55 26.94 1.07
C SER A 30 -19.14 26.32 1.07
N GLU A 31 -18.60 25.98 2.24
CA GLU A 31 -17.22 25.48 2.39
C GLU A 31 -17.16 23.96 2.57
N VAL A 32 -18.26 23.36 3.01
CA VAL A 32 -18.33 21.95 3.38
C VAL A 32 -17.87 21.01 2.26
N ARG A 33 -18.36 21.23 1.04
CA ARG A 33 -18.05 20.34 -0.10
C ARG A 33 -16.59 20.46 -0.53
N SER A 34 -16.05 21.67 -0.56
CA SER A 34 -14.63 21.89 -0.89
C SER A 34 -13.72 21.24 0.15
N GLN A 35 -14.00 21.46 1.44
CA GLN A 35 -13.19 20.87 2.51
C GLN A 35 -13.31 19.34 2.55
N TRP A 36 -14.47 18.78 2.18
CA TRP A 36 -14.62 17.34 2.06
C TRP A 36 -13.74 16.76 0.95
N MET A 37 -13.74 17.37 -0.25
CA MET A 37 -12.89 16.97 -1.37
C MET A 37 -11.40 17.07 -0.99
N ASP A 38 -10.97 18.21 -0.47
CA ASP A 38 -9.57 18.43 -0.04
C ASP A 38 -9.13 17.41 1.02
N THR A 39 -10.06 17.02 1.91
CA THR A 39 -9.79 16.02 2.95
C THR A 39 -9.66 14.62 2.36
N LEU A 40 -10.51 14.24 1.42
CA LEU A 40 -10.41 12.94 0.73
C LEU A 40 -9.09 12.85 -0.06
N ASP A 41 -8.75 13.90 -0.82
CA ASP A 41 -7.52 13.97 -1.61
C ASP A 41 -6.27 13.83 -0.74
N SER A 42 -6.21 14.55 0.37
CA SER A 42 -5.08 14.48 1.29
C SER A 42 -5.00 13.16 2.06
N THR A 43 -6.12 12.47 2.25
CA THR A 43 -6.17 11.19 3.00
C THR A 43 -5.87 9.98 2.13
N TYR A 44 -6.33 9.98 0.89
CA TYR A 44 -6.26 8.82 -0.01
C TYR A 44 -5.42 9.09 -1.26
N CYS A 45 -5.97 9.86 -2.17
CA CYS A 45 -5.41 10.23 -3.47
C CYS A 45 -6.33 11.26 -4.12
N GLU A 46 -5.93 11.85 -5.23
CA GLU A 46 -6.77 12.78 -6.01
C GLU A 46 -8.07 12.12 -6.46
N LEU A 47 -9.21 12.69 -6.04
CA LEU A 47 -10.55 12.16 -6.23
C LEU A 47 -11.52 13.27 -6.63
N ASP A 48 -12.54 12.95 -7.39
CA ASP A 48 -13.69 13.81 -7.63
C ASP A 48 -14.91 13.33 -6.85
N VAL A 49 -15.83 14.23 -6.53
CA VAL A 49 -17.03 13.92 -5.77
C VAL A 49 -18.25 14.36 -6.55
N ASP A 50 -19.11 13.39 -6.92
CA ASP A 50 -20.41 13.64 -7.53
C ASP A 50 -21.50 13.67 -6.44
N TRP A 51 -22.30 14.71 -6.47
CA TRP A 51 -23.32 15.02 -5.46
C TRP A 51 -24.72 14.71 -6.04
N PRO A 52 -25.46 13.74 -5.50
CA PRO A 52 -26.74 13.31 -6.08
C PRO A 52 -27.86 14.37 -5.98
N ASP A 53 -27.72 15.33 -5.06
CA ASP A 53 -28.71 16.39 -4.83
C ASP A 53 -28.09 17.76 -4.62
N VAL A 54 -28.81 18.80 -5.07
CA VAL A 54 -28.46 20.23 -4.88
C VAL A 54 -28.81 20.69 -3.45
N SER A 55 -28.88 19.78 -2.47
CA SER A 55 -29.14 20.14 -1.08
C SER A 55 -28.01 21.04 -0.56
N ASP A 56 -28.38 22.14 0.08
CA ASP A 56 -27.43 23.09 0.68
C ASP A 56 -26.75 22.54 1.93
N SER A 57 -27.21 21.41 2.46
CA SER A 57 -26.62 20.77 3.64
C SER A 57 -25.98 19.44 3.26
N PHE A 58 -24.69 19.27 3.57
CA PHE A 58 -23.97 18.02 3.49
C PHE A 58 -23.29 17.75 4.83
N GLY A 59 -23.56 16.58 5.39
CA GLY A 59 -22.96 16.13 6.64
C GLY A 59 -21.93 15.04 6.40
N ALA A 60 -20.73 15.23 6.91
CA ALA A 60 -19.69 14.20 6.86
C ALA A 60 -18.75 14.30 8.07
N GLU A 61 -18.20 13.15 8.44
CA GLU A 61 -17.16 13.00 9.44
C GLU A 61 -16.13 12.00 8.95
N LEU A 62 -14.85 12.36 9.06
CA LEU A 62 -13.73 11.49 8.75
C LEU A 62 -12.77 11.48 9.93
N SER A 63 -12.49 10.30 10.44
CA SER A 63 -11.42 10.06 11.40
C SER A 63 -10.37 9.12 10.81
N VAL A 64 -9.10 9.35 11.13
CA VAL A 64 -7.96 8.60 10.59
C VAL A 64 -7.07 8.11 11.73
N ARG A 65 -6.67 6.85 11.66
CA ARG A 65 -5.74 6.22 12.59
C ARG A 65 -4.61 5.53 11.79
N PRO A 66 -3.35 5.90 11.99
CA PRO A 66 -2.23 5.09 11.51
C PRO A 66 -2.20 3.76 12.26
N PHE A 67 -1.96 2.66 11.54
CA PHE A 67 -1.87 1.33 12.13
C PHE A 67 -0.71 0.56 11.50
N VAL A 68 0.49 0.78 12.00
CA VAL A 68 1.76 0.28 11.44
C VAL A 68 1.95 0.79 10.01
N ASP A 69 1.95 -0.10 9.02
CA ASP A 69 2.07 0.24 7.59
C ASP A 69 0.70 0.48 6.93
N LEU A 70 -0.40 0.33 7.68
CA LEU A 70 -1.75 0.57 7.22
C LEU A 70 -2.26 1.92 7.73
N THR A 71 -3.22 2.48 7.02
CA THR A 71 -4.01 3.61 7.51
C THR A 71 -5.47 3.17 7.58
N VAL A 72 -6.07 3.24 8.76
CA VAL A 72 -7.47 2.89 8.98
C VAL A 72 -8.25 4.18 9.20
N SER A 73 -9.30 4.37 8.43
CA SER A 73 -10.18 5.54 8.55
C SER A 73 -11.64 5.11 8.66
N VAL A 74 -12.41 5.90 9.39
CA VAL A 74 -13.87 5.77 9.52
C VAL A 74 -14.49 6.99 8.88
N ILE A 75 -15.39 6.77 7.93
CA ILE A 75 -16.19 7.77 7.23
C ILE A 75 -17.65 7.60 7.60
N ARG A 76 -18.30 8.66 8.05
CA ARG A 76 -19.74 8.79 8.15
C ARG A 76 -20.15 9.94 7.26
N ALA A 77 -21.02 9.73 6.31
CA ALA A 77 -21.39 10.80 5.40
C ALA A 77 -22.78 10.63 4.78
N ASP A 78 -23.33 11.76 4.35
CA ASP A 78 -24.50 11.83 3.50
C ASP A 78 -24.23 11.23 2.11
N PRO A 79 -25.27 10.93 1.32
CA PRO A 79 -25.15 10.34 -0.01
C PRO A 79 -24.23 11.13 -0.94
N HIS A 80 -23.28 10.47 -1.56
CA HIS A 80 -22.43 11.00 -2.62
C HIS A 80 -21.70 9.86 -3.36
N ALA A 81 -21.08 10.20 -4.49
CA ALA A 81 -20.18 9.29 -5.18
C ALA A 81 -18.76 9.86 -5.21
N VAL A 82 -17.77 9.00 -5.01
CA VAL A 82 -16.34 9.33 -5.12
C VAL A 82 -15.80 8.66 -6.37
N ILE A 83 -15.12 9.40 -7.21
CA ILE A 83 -14.66 8.97 -8.53
C ILE A 83 -13.17 9.23 -8.67
N ARG A 84 -12.43 8.23 -9.16
CA ARG A 84 -11.06 8.39 -9.61
C ARG A 84 -10.97 8.15 -11.10
N THR A 85 -10.54 9.17 -11.83
CA THR A 85 -10.46 9.15 -13.31
C THR A 85 -9.03 8.83 -13.79
N PRO A 86 -8.84 8.46 -15.09
CA PRO A 86 -7.51 8.29 -15.66
C PRO A 86 -6.64 9.56 -15.61
N ASP A 87 -7.24 10.74 -15.70
CA ASP A 87 -6.51 12.01 -15.65
C ASP A 87 -5.95 12.25 -14.24
N MET A 88 -6.71 11.97 -13.20
CA MET A 88 -6.28 12.03 -11.80
C MET A 88 -5.17 11.03 -11.49
N ILE A 89 -5.21 9.83 -12.06
CA ILE A 89 -4.14 8.85 -11.92
C ILE A 89 -2.84 9.35 -12.57
N SER A 90 -2.94 10.14 -13.63
CA SER A 90 -1.79 10.70 -14.32
C SER A 90 -1.15 11.86 -13.55
N SER A 91 -1.95 12.68 -12.84
CA SER A 91 -1.50 13.79 -12.01
C SER A 91 -1.01 13.34 -10.63
N ASP A 92 -1.67 12.35 -10.05
CA ASP A 92 -1.35 11.75 -8.76
C ASP A 92 -1.19 10.23 -8.89
N PRO A 93 0.02 9.71 -9.19
CA PRO A 93 0.26 8.29 -9.44
C PRO A 93 0.30 7.47 -8.14
N ASN A 94 -0.76 7.55 -7.34
CA ASN A 94 -0.97 6.71 -6.16
C ASN A 94 -1.29 5.28 -6.60
N ASP A 95 -0.70 4.27 -5.94
CA ASP A 95 -0.88 2.86 -6.25
C ASP A 95 -1.26 2.00 -5.04
N ASP A 96 -1.80 2.63 -3.99
CA ASP A 96 -2.27 1.93 -2.80
C ASP A 96 -3.52 1.10 -3.09
N TYR A 97 -3.74 0.08 -2.27
CA TYR A 97 -5.02 -0.63 -2.23
C TYR A 97 -5.93 -0.03 -1.17
N LEU A 98 -7.21 0.13 -1.52
CA LEU A 98 -8.25 0.63 -0.64
C LEU A 98 -9.26 -0.51 -0.38
N LEU A 99 -9.30 -1.01 0.84
CA LEU A 99 -10.35 -1.91 1.28
C LEU A 99 -11.49 -1.07 1.88
N CYS A 100 -12.65 -1.12 1.25
CA CYS A 100 -13.87 -0.41 1.66
C CYS A 100 -14.82 -1.39 2.35
N LEU A 101 -15.03 -1.25 3.66
CA LEU A 101 -15.93 -2.05 4.48
C LEU A 101 -17.12 -1.19 4.92
N ILE A 102 -18.33 -1.58 4.58
CA ILE A 102 -19.56 -0.89 5.01
C ILE A 102 -19.99 -1.41 6.38
N THR A 103 -20.12 -0.52 7.35
CA THR A 103 -20.64 -0.82 8.70
C THR A 103 -22.09 -0.44 8.85
N SER A 104 -22.56 0.63 8.16
CA SER A 104 -23.95 1.04 8.11
C SER A 104 -24.33 1.58 6.73
N GLY A 105 -25.57 1.38 6.30
CA GLY A 105 -26.02 1.75 4.96
C GLY A 105 -25.56 0.76 3.88
N THR A 106 -25.43 1.26 2.66
CA THR A 106 -24.99 0.49 1.49
C THR A 106 -24.18 1.38 0.56
N ALA A 107 -23.18 0.78 -0.12
CA ALA A 107 -22.47 1.45 -1.20
C ALA A 107 -22.29 0.53 -2.41
N VAL A 108 -22.12 1.10 -3.58
CA VAL A 108 -21.76 0.41 -4.81
C VAL A 108 -20.33 0.76 -5.14
N ILE A 109 -19.48 -0.25 -5.31
CA ILE A 109 -18.13 -0.07 -5.82
C ILE A 109 -18.05 -0.52 -7.28
N GLY A 110 -17.24 0.17 -8.07
CA GLY A 110 -17.02 -0.16 -9.48
C GLY A 110 -15.56 -0.03 -9.89
N GLN A 111 -14.99 -1.07 -10.51
CA GLN A 111 -13.65 -1.07 -11.09
C GLN A 111 -13.52 -2.18 -12.16
N HIS A 112 -12.73 -1.98 -13.21
CA HIS A 112 -12.49 -2.96 -14.28
C HIS A 112 -13.76 -3.51 -14.95
N SER A 113 -14.73 -2.67 -15.25
CA SER A 113 -16.05 -3.06 -15.81
C SER A 113 -16.85 -4.00 -14.89
N ARG A 114 -16.48 -4.11 -13.62
CA ARG A 114 -17.22 -4.82 -12.58
C ARG A 114 -17.85 -3.81 -11.63
N SER A 115 -19.00 -4.19 -11.10
CA SER A 115 -19.69 -3.42 -10.08
C SER A 115 -20.31 -4.36 -9.06
N ALA A 116 -20.23 -4.00 -7.80
CA ALA A 116 -20.77 -4.79 -6.70
C ALA A 116 -21.37 -3.90 -5.62
N THR A 117 -22.51 -4.32 -5.07
CA THR A 117 -23.12 -3.68 -3.91
C THR A 117 -22.49 -4.23 -2.64
N LEU A 118 -22.07 -3.34 -1.77
CA LEU A 118 -21.61 -3.63 -0.42
C LEU A 118 -22.75 -3.32 0.56
N GLU A 119 -23.23 -4.35 1.23
CA GLU A 119 -24.16 -4.24 2.37
C GLU A 119 -23.38 -4.13 3.68
N SER A 120 -24.06 -3.80 4.78
CA SER A 120 -23.46 -3.78 6.11
C SER A 120 -22.73 -5.11 6.43
N GLY A 121 -21.47 -5.00 6.82
CA GLY A 121 -20.52 -6.07 7.07
C GLY A 121 -19.77 -6.56 5.81
N ALA A 122 -20.19 -6.17 4.60
CA ALA A 122 -19.49 -6.53 3.37
C ALA A 122 -18.35 -5.55 3.08
N PHE A 123 -17.31 -6.05 2.42
CA PHE A 123 -16.20 -5.23 1.96
C PHE A 123 -15.85 -5.49 0.49
N GLY A 124 -15.15 -4.56 -0.10
CA GLY A 124 -14.55 -4.68 -1.42
C GLY A 124 -13.17 -4.05 -1.46
N ILE A 125 -12.39 -4.40 -2.47
CA ILE A 125 -11.03 -3.90 -2.67
C ILE A 125 -10.98 -3.12 -3.97
N LEU A 126 -10.32 -1.96 -3.93
CA LEU A 126 -10.03 -1.10 -5.07
C LEU A 126 -8.52 -0.89 -5.20
N ASP A 127 -8.05 -0.79 -6.42
CA ASP A 127 -6.66 -0.44 -6.78
C ASP A 127 -6.63 1.03 -7.20
N SER A 128 -5.97 1.90 -6.42
CA SER A 128 -5.93 3.33 -6.72
C SER A 128 -5.12 3.68 -7.98
N SER A 129 -4.32 2.75 -8.50
CA SER A 129 -3.63 2.92 -9.79
C SER A 129 -4.55 2.77 -11.00
N MET A 130 -5.83 2.43 -10.81
CA MET A 130 -6.83 2.21 -11.84
C MET A 130 -8.09 3.03 -11.55
N PRO A 131 -8.85 3.46 -12.58
CA PRO A 131 -10.10 4.18 -12.39
C PRO A 131 -11.10 3.38 -11.57
N PHE A 132 -11.80 4.06 -10.65
CA PHE A 132 -12.83 3.44 -9.82
C PHE A 132 -13.94 4.43 -9.45
N ILE A 133 -15.03 3.89 -8.94
CA ILE A 133 -16.15 4.63 -8.34
C ILE A 133 -16.58 3.94 -7.04
N VAL A 134 -16.94 4.77 -6.04
CA VAL A 134 -17.66 4.35 -4.82
C VAL A 134 -18.87 5.24 -4.69
N GLU A 135 -20.07 4.69 -4.80
CA GLU A 135 -21.34 5.43 -4.76
C GLU A 135 -22.19 4.98 -3.57
N ALA A 136 -22.56 5.88 -2.70
CA ALA A 136 -23.57 5.66 -1.65
C ALA A 136 -24.79 6.52 -1.91
N ARG A 137 -25.97 5.88 -1.97
CA ARG A 137 -27.27 6.55 -2.27
C ARG A 137 -28.05 6.94 -1.04
N THR A 138 -27.62 6.52 0.13
CA THR A 138 -28.18 6.84 1.45
C THR A 138 -27.04 7.21 2.37
N GLU A 139 -27.36 7.82 3.51
CA GLU A 139 -26.37 7.97 4.59
C GLU A 139 -25.69 6.62 4.86
N PHE A 140 -24.39 6.67 5.08
CA PHE A 140 -23.57 5.47 5.25
C PHE A 140 -22.44 5.67 6.25
N GLU A 141 -21.99 4.57 6.81
CA GLU A 141 -20.71 4.48 7.54
C GLU A 141 -19.85 3.41 6.89
N GLN A 142 -18.61 3.79 6.60
CA GLN A 142 -17.62 2.85 6.07
C GLN A 142 -16.26 2.97 6.78
N ILE A 143 -15.58 1.86 6.87
CA ILE A 143 -14.17 1.80 7.22
C ILE A 143 -13.37 1.66 5.94
N VAL A 144 -12.36 2.50 5.75
CA VAL A 144 -11.42 2.36 4.64
C VAL A 144 -10.06 2.01 5.22
N VAL A 145 -9.52 0.87 4.82
CA VAL A 145 -8.15 0.48 5.13
C VAL A 145 -7.29 0.72 3.90
N ARG A 146 -6.43 1.74 3.98
CA ARG A 146 -5.43 2.03 2.96
C ARG A 146 -4.18 1.20 3.24
N ALA A 147 -3.79 0.39 2.29
CA ALA A 147 -2.61 -0.46 2.35
C ALA A 147 -1.69 -0.17 1.17
N PRO A 148 -0.44 0.27 1.41
CA PRO A 148 0.55 0.45 0.36
C PRO A 148 0.74 -0.84 -0.45
N ARG A 149 0.89 -0.72 -1.77
CA ARG A 149 1.12 -1.87 -2.65
C ARG A 149 2.27 -2.76 -2.17
N ALA A 150 3.31 -2.17 -1.60
CA ALA A 150 4.45 -2.90 -1.04
C ALA A 150 4.08 -3.86 0.10
N VAL A 151 2.99 -3.60 0.82
CA VAL A 151 2.47 -4.47 1.89
C VAL A 151 1.72 -5.67 1.30
N PHE A 152 0.99 -5.47 0.20
CA PHE A 152 0.26 -6.53 -0.50
C PHE A 152 1.12 -7.39 -1.42
N ALA A 153 2.07 -6.79 -2.12
CA ALA A 153 2.85 -7.44 -3.18
C ALA A 153 3.58 -8.73 -2.75
N PRO A 154 4.06 -8.87 -1.49
CA PRO A 154 4.67 -10.12 -1.04
C PRO A 154 3.67 -11.28 -0.87
N HIS A 155 2.37 -10.98 -0.70
CA HIS A 155 1.36 -11.95 -0.30
C HIS A 155 0.42 -12.34 -1.44
N LEU A 156 0.23 -11.46 -2.44
CA LEU A 156 -0.73 -11.67 -3.52
C LEU A 156 -0.11 -11.34 -4.89
N PRO A 157 -0.25 -12.23 -5.88
CA PRO A 157 0.06 -11.89 -7.27
C PRO A 157 -0.84 -10.73 -7.75
N LEU A 158 -0.29 -9.77 -8.47
CA LEU A 158 -1.03 -8.62 -9.02
C LEU A 158 -2.26 -9.05 -9.84
N GLU A 159 -2.15 -10.16 -10.57
CA GLU A 159 -3.25 -10.73 -11.34
C GLU A 159 -4.42 -11.19 -10.46
N ALA A 160 -4.12 -11.77 -9.27
CA ALA A 160 -5.14 -12.17 -8.33
C ALA A 160 -5.89 -10.96 -7.75
N VAL A 161 -5.16 -9.87 -7.47
CA VAL A 161 -5.78 -8.62 -7.01
C VAL A 161 -6.66 -8.02 -8.10
N ALA A 162 -6.19 -7.97 -9.35
CA ALA A 162 -6.98 -7.48 -10.47
C ALA A 162 -8.26 -8.31 -10.72
N GLU A 163 -8.27 -9.61 -10.38
CA GLU A 163 -9.47 -10.44 -10.48
C GLU A 163 -10.54 -10.09 -9.44
N ILE A 164 -10.16 -9.58 -8.26
CA ILE A 164 -11.06 -9.35 -7.13
C ILE A 164 -11.47 -7.89 -6.93
N THR A 165 -10.76 -6.94 -7.52
CA THR A 165 -11.13 -5.51 -7.44
C THR A 165 -12.50 -5.28 -8.06
N GLY A 166 -13.31 -4.43 -7.42
CA GLY A 166 -14.69 -4.19 -7.83
C GLY A 166 -15.66 -5.35 -7.52
N GLN A 167 -15.26 -6.33 -6.69
CA GLN A 167 -16.12 -7.40 -6.19
C GLN A 167 -16.46 -7.21 -4.71
N SER A 168 -17.63 -7.76 -4.28
CA SER A 168 -18.08 -7.75 -2.88
C SER A 168 -17.67 -9.03 -2.17
N PHE A 169 -17.10 -8.91 -0.99
CA PHE A 169 -16.84 -9.99 -0.03
C PHE A 169 -17.87 -9.91 1.10
N SER A 170 -18.61 -11.00 1.33
CA SER A 170 -19.61 -11.04 2.40
C SER A 170 -18.94 -11.14 3.76
N GLY A 171 -19.18 -10.18 4.65
CA GLY A 171 -18.74 -10.27 6.06
C GLY A 171 -19.59 -11.15 6.95
N ARG A 172 -20.53 -11.93 6.40
CA ARG A 172 -21.48 -12.76 7.18
C ARG A 172 -21.02 -14.21 7.37
N SER A 173 -20.11 -14.69 6.53
CA SER A 173 -19.70 -16.10 6.53
C SER A 173 -18.27 -16.28 6.03
N GLY A 174 -17.71 -17.45 6.26
CA GLY A 174 -16.38 -17.83 5.83
C GLY A 174 -15.29 -16.97 6.46
N ILE A 175 -14.12 -16.99 5.85
CA ILE A 175 -12.97 -16.22 6.32
C ILE A 175 -13.19 -14.70 6.21
N SER A 176 -13.97 -14.25 5.23
CA SER A 176 -14.31 -12.83 5.03
C SER A 176 -15.00 -12.20 6.25
N ARG A 177 -15.73 -13.01 7.06
CA ARG A 177 -16.31 -12.56 8.32
C ARG A 177 -15.22 -12.13 9.32
N TYR A 178 -14.17 -12.93 9.45
CA TYR A 178 -13.05 -12.61 10.36
C TYR A 178 -12.30 -11.36 9.90
N VAL A 179 -12.13 -11.21 8.59
CA VAL A 179 -11.56 -9.99 7.98
C VAL A 179 -12.38 -8.77 8.39
N SER A 180 -13.71 -8.80 8.17
CA SER A 180 -14.60 -7.68 8.49
C SER A 180 -14.56 -7.33 9.98
N HIS A 181 -14.67 -8.33 10.87
CA HIS A 181 -14.63 -8.08 12.31
C HIS A 181 -13.29 -7.48 12.76
N LEU A 182 -12.17 -8.03 12.27
CA LEU A 182 -10.86 -7.53 12.67
C LEU A 182 -10.64 -6.07 12.21
N PHE A 183 -11.08 -5.71 11.00
CA PHE A 183 -10.98 -4.32 10.55
C PHE A 183 -11.93 -3.38 11.30
N VAL A 184 -13.10 -3.86 11.72
CA VAL A 184 -13.97 -3.09 12.62
C VAL A 184 -13.28 -2.87 13.97
N ASP A 185 -12.70 -3.91 14.57
CA ASP A 185 -11.97 -3.78 15.84
C ASP A 185 -10.77 -2.83 15.70
N MET A 186 -9.98 -2.95 14.62
CA MET A 186 -8.86 -2.03 14.34
C MET A 186 -9.30 -0.56 14.20
N ALA A 187 -10.53 -0.31 13.73
CA ALA A 187 -11.06 1.03 13.54
C ALA A 187 -11.70 1.62 14.80
N THR A 188 -12.28 0.78 15.66
CA THR A 188 -13.14 1.21 16.78
C THR A 188 -12.56 0.97 18.17
N ASP A 189 -11.58 0.05 18.29
CA ASP A 189 -10.95 -0.22 19.58
C ASP A 189 -9.94 0.88 19.93
N ASP A 190 -10.23 1.61 21.00
CA ASP A 190 -9.38 2.67 21.54
C ASP A 190 -8.31 2.16 22.50
N SER A 191 -8.20 0.84 22.72
CA SER A 191 -7.17 0.26 23.54
C SER A 191 -5.78 0.48 22.91
N LEU A 192 -4.85 0.98 23.74
CA LEU A 192 -3.47 1.20 23.29
C LEU A 192 -2.74 -0.14 23.19
N LEU A 193 -2.55 -0.60 21.99
CA LEU A 193 -1.71 -1.76 21.71
C LEU A 193 -0.23 -1.34 21.74
N SER A 194 0.63 -2.23 22.27
CA SER A 194 2.07 -2.05 22.10
C SER A 194 2.45 -2.08 20.60
N PRO A 195 3.55 -1.45 20.17
CA PRO A 195 3.99 -1.49 18.77
C PRO A 195 4.11 -2.92 18.21
N ASN A 196 4.61 -3.86 19.02
CA ASN A 196 4.72 -5.27 18.62
C ASN A 196 3.36 -5.94 18.47
N SER A 197 2.40 -5.63 19.36
CA SER A 197 1.03 -6.15 19.26
C SER A 197 0.31 -5.59 18.03
N SER A 198 0.47 -4.30 17.76
CA SER A 198 -0.08 -3.65 16.56
C SER A 198 0.47 -4.28 15.28
N ALA A 199 1.78 -4.54 15.21
CA ALA A 199 2.39 -5.22 14.07
C ALA A 199 1.85 -6.64 13.88
N SER A 200 1.64 -7.38 14.98
CA SER A 200 1.07 -8.74 14.93
C SER A 200 -0.39 -8.72 14.45
N VAL A 201 -1.20 -7.76 14.90
CA VAL A 201 -2.59 -7.59 14.46
C VAL A 201 -2.64 -7.23 12.98
N ALA A 202 -1.81 -6.27 12.52
CA ALA A 202 -1.73 -5.88 11.11
C ALA A 202 -1.36 -7.08 10.21
N ALA A 203 -0.34 -7.84 10.61
CA ALA A 203 0.06 -9.04 9.87
C ALA A 203 -1.06 -10.08 9.81
N CYS A 204 -1.74 -10.36 10.93
CA CYS A 204 -2.87 -11.28 11.00
C CYS A 204 -4.04 -10.81 10.10
N ALA A 205 -4.34 -9.50 10.09
CA ALA A 205 -5.37 -8.92 9.23
C ALA A 205 -5.06 -9.13 7.74
N MET A 206 -3.79 -8.96 7.36
CA MET A 206 -3.34 -9.20 5.99
C MET A 206 -3.38 -10.68 5.61
N ASP A 207 -2.98 -11.58 6.48
CA ASP A 207 -3.03 -13.03 6.24
C ASP A 207 -4.48 -13.54 6.07
N LEU A 208 -5.41 -13.03 6.89
CA LEU A 208 -6.84 -13.33 6.76
C LEU A 208 -7.39 -12.78 5.45
N LEU A 209 -7.03 -11.56 5.06
CA LEU A 209 -7.46 -10.94 3.80
C LEU A 209 -6.95 -11.73 2.59
N VAL A 210 -5.67 -12.11 2.59
CA VAL A 210 -5.07 -12.97 1.56
C VAL A 210 -5.80 -14.30 1.45
N SER A 211 -6.16 -14.90 2.59
CA SER A 211 -6.92 -16.15 2.61
C SER A 211 -8.33 -15.96 2.05
N ALA A 212 -9.03 -14.88 2.40
CA ALA A 212 -10.36 -14.55 1.86
C ALA A 212 -10.34 -14.35 0.34
N ILE A 213 -9.31 -13.70 -0.17
CA ILE A 213 -9.09 -13.52 -1.60
C ILE A 213 -8.83 -14.87 -2.28
N SER A 214 -8.00 -15.70 -1.68
CA SER A 214 -7.65 -17.02 -2.23
C SER A 214 -8.85 -17.97 -2.32
N GLU A 215 -9.83 -17.85 -1.41
CA GLU A 215 -11.08 -18.62 -1.49
C GLU A 215 -11.99 -18.18 -2.66
N ARG A 216 -11.92 -16.89 -3.05
CA ARG A 216 -12.79 -16.32 -4.09
C ARG A 216 -12.24 -16.43 -5.49
N THR A 217 -10.94 -16.31 -5.65
CA THR A 217 -10.30 -16.60 -6.92
C THR A 217 -10.51 -18.09 -7.19
N THR A 218 -11.27 -18.42 -8.25
CA THR A 218 -11.59 -19.79 -8.73
C THR A 218 -10.38 -20.69 -8.52
N PRO A 219 -10.52 -22.00 -8.21
CA PRO A 219 -9.41 -22.81 -7.75
C PRO A 219 -8.19 -22.50 -8.60
N PHE A 220 -7.35 -21.66 -8.08
CA PHE A 220 -6.08 -21.29 -8.67
C PHE A 220 -5.48 -22.62 -9.02
N ASN A 221 -5.41 -22.89 -10.31
CA ASN A 221 -4.80 -24.09 -10.85
C ASN A 221 -3.65 -24.41 -9.89
N THR A 222 -3.67 -25.53 -9.20
CA THR A 222 -2.67 -25.88 -8.16
C THR A 222 -1.27 -25.55 -8.65
N THR A 223 -1.07 -25.62 -9.96
CA THR A 223 0.11 -25.19 -10.70
C THR A 223 0.41 -23.69 -10.58
N LYS A 224 -0.59 -22.79 -10.61
CA LYS A 224 -0.33 -21.32 -10.47
C LYS A 224 0.06 -20.96 -9.03
N ARG A 225 -0.58 -21.59 -8.04
CA ARG A 225 -0.23 -21.38 -6.62
C ARG A 225 1.17 -21.91 -6.28
N VAL A 226 1.53 -23.08 -6.81
CA VAL A 226 2.88 -23.63 -6.69
C VAL A 226 3.88 -22.70 -7.39
N HIS A 227 3.57 -22.18 -8.59
CA HIS A 227 4.43 -21.23 -9.29
C HIS A 227 4.63 -19.91 -8.52
N SER A 228 3.61 -19.38 -7.85
CA SER A 228 3.73 -18.13 -7.07
C SER A 228 4.60 -18.34 -5.83
N GLU A 229 4.41 -19.44 -5.11
CA GLU A 229 5.24 -19.79 -3.96
C GLU A 229 6.68 -20.09 -4.36
N ASP A 230 6.88 -20.84 -5.43
CA ASP A 230 8.20 -21.11 -5.97
C ASP A 230 8.90 -19.83 -6.43
N LEU A 231 8.17 -18.89 -7.07
CA LEU A 231 8.72 -17.59 -7.44
C LEU A 231 9.19 -16.80 -6.20
N ARG A 232 8.37 -16.79 -5.14
CA ARG A 232 8.73 -16.13 -3.87
C ARG A 232 9.98 -16.74 -3.24
N VAL A 233 10.07 -18.07 -3.22
CA VAL A 233 11.25 -18.78 -2.73
C VAL A 233 12.50 -18.42 -3.53
N VAL A 234 12.39 -18.37 -4.87
CA VAL A 234 13.49 -17.97 -5.75
C VAL A 234 13.90 -16.52 -5.51
N GLN A 235 12.95 -15.60 -5.38
CA GLN A 235 13.20 -14.18 -5.11
C GLN A 235 13.92 -13.99 -3.76
N GLN A 236 13.48 -14.63 -2.69
CA GLN A 236 14.14 -14.59 -1.39
C GLN A 236 15.58 -15.17 -1.43
N ALA A 237 15.80 -16.23 -2.17
CA ALA A 237 17.13 -16.77 -2.35
C ALA A 237 18.04 -15.80 -3.15
N MET A 238 17.49 -15.16 -4.18
CA MET A 238 18.21 -14.12 -4.93
C MET A 238 18.53 -12.89 -4.07
N GLU A 239 17.63 -12.49 -3.17
CA GLU A 239 17.90 -11.40 -2.20
C GLU A 239 19.04 -11.75 -1.25
N ARG A 240 19.05 -12.95 -0.69
CA ARG A 240 20.12 -13.40 0.21
C ARG A 240 21.50 -13.38 -0.46
N HIS A 241 21.55 -13.69 -1.74
CA HIS A 241 22.79 -13.78 -2.52
C HIS A 241 23.04 -12.57 -3.44
N MET A 242 22.25 -11.49 -3.33
CA MET A 242 22.31 -10.35 -4.26
C MET A 242 23.67 -9.66 -4.29
N THR A 243 24.43 -9.72 -3.19
CA THR A 243 25.75 -9.08 -3.05
C THR A 243 26.88 -9.88 -3.71
N ASP A 244 26.65 -11.15 -3.98
CA ASP A 244 27.60 -12.01 -4.67
C ASP A 244 27.50 -11.81 -6.20
N PRO A 245 28.54 -11.21 -6.85
CA PRO A 245 28.52 -10.99 -8.28
C PRO A 245 28.76 -12.26 -9.11
N ASP A 246 29.27 -13.33 -8.48
CA ASP A 246 29.65 -14.59 -9.14
C ASP A 246 28.53 -15.63 -9.09
N ARG A 247 27.57 -15.45 -8.21
CA ARG A 247 26.42 -16.35 -8.07
C ARG A 247 25.59 -16.39 -9.33
N SER A 248 25.54 -17.53 -9.97
CA SER A 248 24.77 -17.75 -11.20
C SER A 248 23.33 -18.22 -10.89
N ILE A 249 22.45 -18.10 -11.89
CA ILE A 249 21.09 -18.68 -11.81
C ILE A 249 21.16 -20.23 -11.75
N SER A 250 22.21 -20.83 -12.29
CA SER A 250 22.44 -22.28 -12.19
C SER A 250 22.75 -22.72 -10.77
N ASP A 251 23.57 -21.95 -10.03
CA ASP A 251 23.89 -22.22 -8.64
C ASP A 251 22.66 -22.10 -7.75
N LEU A 252 21.84 -21.07 -8.02
CA LEU A 252 20.59 -20.86 -7.34
C LEU A 252 19.58 -21.98 -7.62
N ALA A 253 19.50 -22.44 -8.86
CA ALA A 253 18.66 -23.54 -9.26
C ALA A 253 19.06 -24.84 -8.55
N ALA A 254 20.35 -25.10 -8.45
CA ALA A 254 20.90 -26.26 -7.71
C ALA A 254 20.57 -26.18 -6.22
N GLU A 255 20.74 -24.99 -5.60
CA GLU A 255 20.42 -24.76 -4.18
C GLU A 255 18.95 -25.06 -3.87
N LEU A 256 18.04 -24.63 -4.77
CA LEU A 256 16.59 -24.75 -4.58
C LEU A 256 16.01 -26.09 -5.08
N GLY A 257 16.81 -26.96 -5.68
CA GLY A 257 16.33 -28.20 -6.31
C GLY A 257 15.43 -27.95 -7.52
N MET A 258 15.60 -26.80 -8.20
CA MET A 258 14.81 -26.39 -9.36
C MET A 258 15.64 -26.43 -10.65
N SER A 259 14.96 -26.56 -11.80
CA SER A 259 15.66 -26.38 -13.08
C SER A 259 15.79 -24.88 -13.44
N VAL A 260 16.88 -24.50 -14.09
CA VAL A 260 17.07 -23.13 -14.61
C VAL A 260 15.91 -22.70 -15.52
N ARG A 261 15.42 -23.63 -16.36
CA ARG A 261 14.26 -23.40 -17.25
C ARG A 261 13.01 -23.07 -16.44
N TYR A 262 12.80 -23.75 -15.31
CA TYR A 262 11.65 -23.50 -14.45
C TYR A 262 11.72 -22.12 -13.80
N ILE A 263 12.89 -21.73 -13.27
CA ILE A 263 13.09 -20.37 -12.74
C ILE A 263 12.79 -19.30 -13.79
N HIS A 264 13.30 -19.46 -15.01
CA HIS A 264 12.98 -18.54 -16.11
C HIS A 264 11.47 -18.49 -16.42
N LYS A 265 10.77 -19.64 -16.38
CA LYS A 265 9.31 -19.70 -16.57
C LYS A 265 8.56 -18.94 -15.46
N LEU A 266 8.98 -19.05 -14.20
CA LEU A 266 8.39 -18.31 -13.09
C LEU A 266 8.48 -16.80 -13.31
N PHE A 267 9.65 -16.29 -13.68
CA PHE A 267 9.83 -14.86 -13.94
C PHE A 267 9.14 -14.37 -15.21
N SER A 268 9.06 -15.18 -16.25
CA SER A 268 8.37 -14.80 -17.50
C SER A 268 6.88 -14.55 -17.29
N ALA A 269 6.26 -15.24 -16.32
CA ALA A 269 4.87 -15.02 -15.94
C ALA A 269 4.64 -13.62 -15.32
N THR A 270 5.69 -12.97 -14.81
CA THR A 270 5.64 -11.59 -14.27
C THR A 270 6.18 -10.53 -15.24
N GLY A 271 6.37 -10.89 -16.51
CA GLY A 271 6.85 -9.97 -17.54
C GLY A 271 8.34 -9.58 -17.41
N THR A 272 9.13 -10.31 -16.61
CA THR A 272 10.54 -10.02 -16.39
C THR A 272 11.44 -11.24 -16.55
N THR A 273 12.73 -11.09 -16.32
CA THR A 273 13.69 -12.21 -16.25
C THR A 273 14.39 -12.21 -14.89
N PRO A 274 14.89 -13.37 -14.41
CA PRO A 274 15.63 -13.43 -13.15
C PRO A 274 16.78 -12.41 -13.09
N ARG A 275 17.51 -12.26 -14.19
CA ARG A 275 18.61 -11.30 -14.28
C ARG A 275 18.12 -9.84 -14.18
N THR A 276 17.07 -9.49 -14.91
CA THR A 276 16.50 -8.14 -14.88
C THR A 276 15.99 -7.81 -13.49
N TRP A 277 15.28 -8.72 -12.86
CA TRP A 277 14.77 -8.57 -11.50
C TRP A 277 15.91 -8.36 -10.49
N LEU A 278 16.98 -9.17 -10.54
CA LEU A 278 18.15 -9.01 -9.67
C LEU A 278 18.83 -7.65 -9.86
N TYR A 279 18.95 -7.18 -11.11
CA TYR A 279 19.51 -5.86 -11.37
C TYR A 279 18.65 -4.74 -10.78
N GLN A 280 17.35 -4.82 -10.91
CA GLN A 280 16.42 -3.85 -10.30
C GLN A 280 16.57 -3.83 -8.79
N LEU A 281 16.60 -4.99 -8.14
CA LEU A 281 16.80 -5.14 -6.70
C LEU A 281 18.14 -4.48 -6.24
N ARG A 282 19.25 -4.79 -6.93
CA ARG A 282 20.56 -4.19 -6.65
C ARG A 282 20.56 -2.66 -6.78
N LEU A 283 19.90 -2.13 -7.82
CA LEU A 283 19.81 -0.70 -8.05
C LEU A 283 18.94 0.01 -7.00
N GLU A 284 17.83 -0.59 -6.57
CA GLU A 284 17.01 -0.04 -5.48
C GLU A 284 17.77 -0.07 -4.14
N ARG A 285 18.52 -1.13 -3.85
CA ARG A 285 19.38 -1.17 -2.67
C ARG A 285 20.48 -0.11 -2.73
N ALA A 286 21.09 0.09 -3.90
CA ALA A 286 22.08 1.14 -4.10
C ALA A 286 21.48 2.53 -3.89
N ARG A 287 20.27 2.77 -4.37
CA ARG A 287 19.54 4.04 -4.16
C ARG A 287 19.38 4.34 -2.66
N LYS A 288 18.99 3.34 -1.87
CA LYS A 288 18.89 3.50 -0.40
C LYS A 288 20.25 3.81 0.23
N LEU A 289 21.31 3.10 -0.16
CA LEU A 289 22.66 3.32 0.38
C LEU A 289 23.23 4.70 0.00
N LEU A 290 22.93 5.20 -1.19
CA LEU A 290 23.33 6.56 -1.62
C LEU A 290 22.76 7.65 -0.72
N LEU A 291 21.57 7.43 -0.13
CA LEU A 291 20.88 8.38 0.74
C LEU A 291 21.26 8.22 2.21
N SER A 292 21.61 7.01 2.63
CA SER A 292 21.79 6.67 4.05
C SER A 292 23.25 6.54 4.47
N THR A 293 24.23 6.67 3.55
CA THR A 293 25.66 6.49 3.86
C THR A 293 26.54 7.40 3.04
N ASP A 294 27.73 7.74 3.59
CA ASP A 294 28.79 8.49 2.90
C ASP A 294 29.74 7.59 2.09
N ALA A 295 29.41 6.30 1.95
CA ALA A 295 30.22 5.35 1.20
C ALA A 295 30.45 5.82 -0.25
N THR A 296 31.61 5.55 -0.81
CA THR A 296 31.93 5.95 -2.19
C THR A 296 31.02 5.23 -3.19
N ILE A 297 30.89 5.79 -4.39
CA ILE A 297 30.13 5.14 -5.47
C ILE A 297 30.68 3.76 -5.80
N ALA A 298 32.01 3.61 -5.72
CA ALA A 298 32.68 2.32 -5.91
C ALA A 298 32.33 1.31 -4.82
N ASP A 299 32.36 1.73 -3.55
CA ASP A 299 31.97 0.88 -2.43
C ASP A 299 30.50 0.44 -2.50
N ILE A 300 29.60 1.38 -2.83
CA ILE A 300 28.18 1.04 -3.01
C ILE A 300 28.01 0.05 -4.15
N SER A 301 28.65 0.28 -5.30
CA SER A 301 28.62 -0.63 -6.43
C SER A 301 29.04 -2.06 -6.04
N ALA A 302 30.15 -2.20 -5.30
CA ALA A 302 30.62 -3.49 -4.80
C ALA A 302 29.64 -4.11 -3.79
N ARG A 303 29.17 -3.34 -2.81
CA ARG A 303 28.23 -3.80 -1.77
C ARG A 303 26.90 -4.32 -2.32
N VAL A 304 26.46 -3.83 -3.47
CA VAL A 304 25.23 -4.32 -4.10
C VAL A 304 25.48 -5.37 -5.18
N GLY A 305 26.72 -5.87 -5.31
CA GLY A 305 27.06 -7.00 -6.16
C GLY A 305 27.32 -6.66 -7.64
N PHE A 306 27.73 -5.43 -7.96
CA PHE A 306 28.26 -5.13 -9.29
C PHE A 306 29.76 -5.33 -9.35
N ARG A 307 30.27 -6.00 -10.37
CA ARG A 307 31.71 -6.21 -10.61
C ARG A 307 32.42 -4.96 -11.12
N ASP A 308 31.69 -4.09 -11.81
CA ASP A 308 32.24 -2.91 -12.50
C ASP A 308 31.40 -1.67 -12.19
N VAL A 309 32.05 -0.65 -11.67
CA VAL A 309 31.46 0.65 -11.31
C VAL A 309 30.88 1.38 -12.53
N SER A 310 31.54 1.24 -13.69
CA SER A 310 31.05 1.86 -14.93
C SER A 310 29.77 1.21 -15.41
N HIS A 311 29.67 -0.11 -15.29
CA HIS A 311 28.42 -0.84 -15.58
C HIS A 311 27.33 -0.45 -14.58
N PHE A 312 27.63 -0.40 -13.30
CA PHE A 312 26.71 0.09 -12.26
C PHE A 312 26.19 1.49 -12.59
N SER A 313 27.07 2.44 -12.87
CA SER A 313 26.71 3.84 -13.12
C SER A 313 25.79 3.99 -14.35
N ARG A 314 26.06 3.22 -15.43
CA ARG A 314 25.21 3.19 -16.63
C ARG A 314 23.82 2.58 -16.33
N ALA A 315 23.79 1.47 -15.59
CA ALA A 315 22.53 0.82 -15.19
C ALA A 315 21.70 1.71 -14.29
N PHE A 316 22.32 2.38 -13.32
CA PHE A 316 21.67 3.32 -12.41
C PHE A 316 21.09 4.52 -13.16
N ARG A 317 21.89 5.14 -14.08
CA ARG A 317 21.41 6.26 -14.89
C ARG A 317 20.23 5.85 -15.78
N ARG A 318 20.27 4.65 -16.37
CA ARG A 318 19.14 4.14 -17.18
C ARG A 318 17.87 3.94 -16.35
N ARG A 319 18.00 3.55 -15.08
CA ARG A 319 16.85 3.29 -14.19
C ARG A 319 16.29 4.56 -13.57
N PHE A 320 17.15 5.49 -13.13
CA PHE A 320 16.76 6.68 -12.35
C PHE A 320 16.97 8.01 -13.09
N GLY A 321 17.32 7.98 -14.37
CA GLY A 321 17.48 9.17 -15.21
C GLY A 321 18.78 9.96 -14.99
N MET A 322 19.53 9.71 -13.92
CA MET A 322 20.76 10.43 -13.56
C MET A 322 21.82 9.52 -12.96
N SER A 323 23.10 9.98 -12.96
CA SER A 323 24.19 9.20 -12.39
C SER A 323 24.07 9.07 -10.86
N PRO A 324 24.66 8.01 -10.24
CA PRO A 324 24.63 7.83 -8.78
C PRO A 324 25.13 9.06 -8.01
N LEU A 325 26.20 9.69 -8.50
CA LEU A 325 26.76 10.90 -7.87
C LEU A 325 25.78 12.08 -7.94
N HIS A 326 25.21 12.36 -9.10
CA HIS A 326 24.19 13.41 -9.24
C HIS A 326 22.96 13.14 -8.40
N PHE A 327 22.54 11.88 -8.30
CA PHE A 327 21.43 11.48 -7.45
C PHE A 327 21.68 11.82 -5.99
N ARG A 328 22.87 11.48 -5.46
CA ARG A 328 23.29 11.82 -4.08
C ARG A 328 23.30 13.32 -3.84
N VAL A 329 24.00 14.07 -4.70
CA VAL A 329 24.15 15.52 -4.53
C VAL A 329 22.81 16.25 -4.56
N ARG A 330 21.91 15.85 -5.47
CA ARG A 330 20.59 16.48 -5.60
C ARG A 330 19.72 16.24 -4.36
N GLN A 331 19.76 15.05 -3.79
CA GLN A 331 18.95 14.73 -2.60
C GLN A 331 19.49 15.35 -1.31
N LEU A 332 20.82 15.40 -1.15
CA LEU A 332 21.45 16.06 -0.01
C LEU A 332 21.33 17.59 -0.09
N GLY A 333 21.33 18.17 -1.31
CA GLY A 333 21.15 19.60 -1.52
C GLY A 333 19.71 20.08 -1.27
N THR A 334 18.70 19.23 -1.39
CA THR A 334 17.31 19.56 -1.02
C THR A 334 17.08 19.50 0.49
N SER A 335 17.83 18.72 1.24
CA SER A 335 17.71 18.67 2.71
C SER A 335 18.30 19.88 3.42
N SER A 336 19.26 20.59 2.80
CA SER A 336 19.90 21.78 3.38
C SER A 336 19.14 23.10 3.14
N ILE A 337 18.08 23.11 2.35
CA ILE A 337 17.26 24.31 2.09
C ILE A 337 16.04 24.40 3.01
N SER A 338 15.69 23.32 3.71
CA SER A 338 14.54 23.27 4.63
C SER A 338 14.87 23.71 6.07
N ASP A 339 16.15 23.99 6.40
CA ASP A 339 16.57 24.33 7.77
C ASP A 339 16.92 25.83 7.95
N ASN A 340 16.60 26.68 6.99
CA ASN A 340 16.80 28.14 7.07
C ASN A 340 15.58 28.90 6.50
N GLY A 341 14.43 28.73 7.16
CA GLY A 341 13.23 29.51 6.86
C GLY A 341 12.43 29.76 8.13
#